data_abbb1d24e7da1327b3d1a67a36c98cb2
#
_entry.id   abbb1d24e7da1327b3d1a67a36c98cb2
#
_cell.length_a   1.000
_cell.length_b   1.000
_cell.length_c   1.000
_cell.angle_alpha   90.00
_cell.angle_beta   90.00
_cell.angle_gamma   90.00
#
_symmetry.space_group_name_H-M   'P 1'
#
loop_
_entity.id
_entity.type
_entity.pdbx_description
1 polymer ?
#
loop_
_entity_poly.entity_id
_entity_poly.type
_entity_poly.pdbx_seq_one_letter_code
_entity_poly.pdbx_strand_id
1 'polypeptide(L)'
;MVEWVHTRIHPKKVQKVLLQSDVQSKSDKSPVTVADYGSQALVSYILEKELPSESFSLVAEEDSGDLRNDGSQEVLQRIRELMNDTLASDGENKVLSAEDVLTAIDSGKSEGGPLGRHWVLDPIDGTKGFVRGHQYAIALALLDEGKVVLGVLGCPNLPLASIANTDQSSSQNQVGCLFYATIGSGTYMQSLDGSSHKKSPVAIQVHVSAIENPAEASFFESFEAAHTTFSLSGSIATKLGVKAPPVRIDSQAKYGALSRGDGAIYLRFPHKGYREKIWDHAAGCIVVTEAGAVVSDAAGKPLDFSKGKFLDLDTGIIVTNQKLMPLLLKAVQDSLREASSPPTGPSL
;
A
#
# COMPACT_ATOMS: atom_id res chain seq x y z
N MET A 1 3.03 19.39 -0.74
CA MET A 1 3.56 18.04 -0.38
C MET A 1 3.03 16.95 -1.31
N VAL A 2 1.73 16.79 -1.47
CA VAL A 2 1.13 15.75 -2.33
C VAL A 2 1.57 15.86 -3.80
N GLU A 3 1.51 17.05 -4.40
CA GLU A 3 2.02 17.30 -5.77
C GLU A 3 3.49 16.96 -5.92
N TRP A 4 4.21 17.04 -4.85
CA TRP A 4 5.63 16.85 -4.80
C TRP A 4 6.04 15.36 -4.82
N VAL A 5 5.37 14.49 -4.06
CA VAL A 5 5.55 13.02 -4.12
C VAL A 5 5.29 12.52 -5.54
N HIS A 6 4.29 13.09 -6.21
CA HIS A 6 3.89 12.77 -7.58
C HIS A 6 4.99 13.05 -8.62
N THR A 7 5.69 14.17 -8.51
CA THR A 7 6.59 14.62 -9.60
C THR A 7 7.95 13.94 -9.57
N ARG A 8 8.37 13.38 -8.44
CA ARG A 8 9.78 12.99 -8.21
C ARG A 8 10.07 11.50 -8.08
N ILE A 9 9.04 10.66 -7.86
CA ILE A 9 9.26 9.22 -7.80
C ILE A 9 8.90 8.57 -9.15
N HIS A 10 9.90 7.97 -9.82
CA HIS A 10 9.73 7.32 -11.12
C HIS A 10 9.93 5.79 -11.09
N PRO A 11 9.22 5.03 -10.26
CA PRO A 11 9.43 3.58 -10.14
C PRO A 11 9.15 2.81 -11.42
N LYS A 12 8.29 3.32 -12.32
CA LYS A 12 8.06 2.71 -13.64
C LYS A 12 9.34 2.62 -14.51
N LYS A 13 10.25 3.58 -14.40
CA LYS A 13 11.52 3.52 -15.12
C LYS A 13 12.39 2.40 -14.59
N VAL A 14 12.44 2.25 -13.27
CA VAL A 14 13.21 1.20 -12.59
C VAL A 14 12.63 -0.18 -12.91
N GLN A 15 11.32 -0.35 -12.82
CA GLN A 15 10.67 -1.62 -13.14
C GLN A 15 10.97 -2.13 -14.56
N LYS A 16 11.02 -1.22 -15.54
CA LYS A 16 11.28 -1.58 -16.96
C LYS A 16 12.73 -2.00 -17.23
N VAL A 17 13.67 -1.58 -16.40
CA VAL A 17 15.11 -1.86 -16.55
C VAL A 17 15.66 -2.75 -15.44
N LEU A 18 14.77 -3.33 -14.62
CA LEU A 18 15.15 -4.21 -13.53
C LEU A 18 15.85 -5.46 -14.08
N LEU A 19 17.06 -5.71 -13.57
CA LEU A 19 17.82 -6.91 -13.88
C LEU A 19 17.56 -7.97 -12.81
N GLN A 20 17.83 -9.24 -13.14
CA GLN A 20 17.70 -10.32 -12.15
C GLN A 20 18.65 -10.12 -10.96
N SER A 21 19.80 -9.51 -11.16
CA SER A 21 20.76 -9.12 -10.12
C SER A 21 20.25 -8.00 -9.18
N ASP A 22 19.24 -7.26 -9.60
CA ASP A 22 18.64 -6.18 -8.82
C ASP A 22 17.63 -6.69 -7.77
N VAL A 23 17.33 -8.00 -7.79
CA VAL A 23 16.41 -8.67 -6.86
C VAL A 23 17.23 -9.50 -5.88
N GLN A 24 17.07 -9.22 -4.60
CA GLN A 24 17.70 -9.94 -3.50
C GLN A 24 16.65 -10.59 -2.59
N SER A 25 17.10 -11.48 -1.69
CA SER A 25 16.25 -12.04 -0.65
C SER A 25 16.74 -11.54 0.71
N LYS A 26 15.84 -10.96 1.50
CA LYS A 26 16.09 -10.57 2.89
C LYS A 26 16.30 -11.81 3.79
N SER A 27 16.72 -11.60 5.02
CA SER A 27 16.89 -12.65 6.02
C SER A 27 15.62 -13.47 6.29
N ASP A 28 14.44 -12.86 6.13
CA ASP A 28 13.13 -13.51 6.24
C ASP A 28 12.66 -14.16 4.92
N LYS A 29 13.52 -14.21 3.89
CA LYS A 29 13.26 -14.74 2.55
C LYS A 29 12.26 -13.93 1.71
N SER A 30 11.85 -12.74 2.13
CA SER A 30 11.10 -11.82 1.27
C SER A 30 12.01 -11.22 0.19
N PRO A 31 11.51 -10.92 -1.01
CA PRO A 31 12.30 -10.23 -2.02
C PRO A 31 12.45 -8.75 -1.65
N VAL A 32 13.59 -8.19 -2.01
CA VAL A 32 13.87 -6.76 -1.99
C VAL A 32 14.59 -6.39 -3.28
N THR A 33 14.38 -5.22 -3.78
CA THR A 33 14.99 -4.76 -5.02
C THR A 33 15.73 -3.43 -4.85
N VAL A 34 16.55 -3.09 -5.83
CA VAL A 34 17.15 -1.74 -5.95
C VAL A 34 16.07 -0.65 -5.88
N ALA A 35 14.84 -0.96 -6.35
CA ALA A 35 13.74 -0.01 -6.32
C ALA A 35 13.22 0.26 -4.90
N ASP A 36 13.15 -0.77 -4.06
CA ASP A 36 12.71 -0.62 -2.66
C ASP A 36 13.67 0.31 -1.91
N TYR A 37 14.96 0.00 -1.93
CA TYR A 37 15.98 0.85 -1.31
C TYR A 37 16.06 2.25 -1.92
N GLY A 38 16.04 2.34 -3.25
CA GLY A 38 16.11 3.61 -3.96
C GLY A 38 14.90 4.51 -3.69
N SER A 39 13.70 3.94 -3.65
CA SER A 39 12.47 4.68 -3.32
C SER A 39 12.50 5.16 -1.88
N GLN A 40 12.90 4.30 -0.91
CA GLN A 40 13.01 4.72 0.48
C GLN A 40 14.03 5.82 0.66
N ALA A 41 15.25 5.66 0.12
CA ALA A 41 16.28 6.67 0.22
C ALA A 41 15.87 8.01 -0.40
N LEU A 42 15.20 7.98 -1.56
CA LEU A 42 14.73 9.17 -2.24
C LEU A 42 13.65 9.91 -1.43
N VAL A 43 12.63 9.18 -0.95
CA VAL A 43 11.55 9.76 -0.13
C VAL A 43 12.12 10.35 1.16
N SER A 44 12.99 9.61 1.86
CA SER A 44 13.64 10.08 3.10
C SER A 44 14.42 11.36 2.88
N TYR A 45 15.33 11.35 1.88
CA TYR A 45 16.16 12.50 1.55
C TYR A 45 15.34 13.76 1.29
N ILE A 46 14.24 13.59 0.59
CA ILE A 46 13.43 14.72 0.18
C ILE A 46 12.52 15.19 1.32
N LEU A 47 11.96 14.32 2.13
CA LEU A 47 11.21 14.72 3.33
C LEU A 47 12.10 15.51 4.31
N GLU A 48 13.32 15.05 4.56
CA GLU A 48 14.28 15.78 5.40
C GLU A 48 14.62 17.17 4.83
N LYS A 49 14.80 17.27 3.51
CA LYS A 49 15.10 18.54 2.84
C LYS A 49 13.94 19.53 2.90
N GLU A 50 12.70 19.07 2.70
CA GLU A 50 11.53 19.94 2.64
C GLU A 50 10.97 20.27 4.04
N LEU A 51 11.33 19.51 5.07
CA LEU A 51 10.85 19.65 6.44
C LEU A 51 11.99 19.90 7.47
N PRO A 52 12.91 20.81 7.20
CA PRO A 52 14.13 20.95 8.02
C PRO A 52 13.87 21.48 9.43
N SER A 53 12.70 22.04 9.71
CA SER A 53 12.33 22.64 11.00
C SER A 53 11.57 21.70 11.93
N GLU A 54 11.18 20.53 11.45
CA GLU A 54 10.44 19.53 12.26
C GLU A 54 11.41 18.43 12.73
N SER A 55 11.13 17.86 13.91
CA SER A 55 11.81 16.64 14.31
C SER A 55 11.36 15.54 13.35
N PHE A 56 12.25 15.15 12.44
CA PHE A 56 11.96 14.15 11.43
C PHE A 56 11.93 12.76 12.07
N SER A 57 10.84 12.06 11.90
CA SER A 57 10.67 10.68 12.34
C SER A 57 10.00 9.90 11.23
N LEU A 58 10.69 8.89 10.69
CA LEU A 58 10.20 8.02 9.64
C LEU A 58 10.23 6.56 10.09
N VAL A 59 9.10 5.90 9.97
CA VAL A 59 8.95 4.45 10.12
C VAL A 59 8.84 3.86 8.72
N ALA A 60 9.84 3.11 8.28
CA ALA A 60 9.86 2.54 6.93
C ALA A 60 10.25 1.06 6.95
N GLU A 61 10.02 0.40 5.83
CA GLU A 61 10.21 -1.05 5.72
C GLU A 61 11.68 -1.46 5.67
N GLU A 62 12.52 -0.69 4.94
CA GLU A 62 13.88 -1.11 4.63
C GLU A 62 14.90 -0.55 5.60
N ASP A 63 15.99 -1.27 5.78
CA ASP A 63 17.21 -0.81 6.47
C ASP A 63 18.46 -1.12 5.64
N SER A 64 19.58 -0.45 5.95
CA SER A 64 20.80 -0.58 5.17
C SER A 64 21.70 -1.77 5.57
N GLY A 65 21.24 -2.64 6.50
CA GLY A 65 22.09 -3.69 7.08
C GLY A 65 22.71 -4.61 6.03
N ASP A 66 21.88 -5.11 5.11
CA ASP A 66 22.32 -6.00 4.04
C ASP A 66 23.22 -5.30 3.00
N LEU A 67 23.01 -3.99 2.79
CA LEU A 67 23.83 -3.19 1.86
C LEU A 67 25.23 -2.87 2.38
N ARG A 68 25.48 -3.02 3.68
CA ARG A 68 26.81 -2.80 4.32
C ARG A 68 27.72 -4.01 4.21
N ASN A 69 27.23 -5.13 3.73
CA ASN A 69 28.01 -6.36 3.55
C ASN A 69 28.93 -6.27 2.32
N ASP A 70 30.09 -6.93 2.39
CA ASP A 70 31.12 -6.90 1.32
C ASP A 70 30.59 -7.33 -0.06
N GLY A 71 29.57 -8.18 -0.12
CA GLY A 71 28.96 -8.66 -1.38
C GLY A 71 27.95 -7.71 -2.01
N SER A 72 27.57 -6.61 -1.34
CA SER A 72 26.46 -5.74 -1.76
C SER A 72 26.92 -4.45 -2.48
N GLN A 73 28.19 -4.32 -2.81
CA GLN A 73 28.79 -3.12 -3.42
C GLN A 73 28.15 -2.75 -4.76
N GLU A 74 27.86 -3.74 -5.61
CA GLU A 74 27.24 -3.49 -6.92
C GLU A 74 25.81 -2.98 -6.77
N VAL A 75 25.04 -3.57 -5.83
CA VAL A 75 23.67 -3.15 -5.53
C VAL A 75 23.65 -1.72 -4.98
N LEU A 76 24.52 -1.43 -4.01
CA LEU A 76 24.63 -0.08 -3.44
C LEU A 76 25.03 0.96 -4.50
N GLN A 77 25.96 0.61 -5.39
CA GLN A 77 26.34 1.47 -6.50
C GLN A 77 25.13 1.75 -7.42
N ARG A 78 24.36 0.74 -7.73
CA ARG A 78 23.18 0.84 -8.58
C ARG A 78 22.08 1.70 -7.95
N ILE A 79 21.84 1.56 -6.63
CA ILE A 79 20.91 2.41 -5.88
C ILE A 79 21.38 3.88 -5.95
N ARG A 80 22.66 4.12 -5.72
CA ARG A 80 23.25 5.46 -5.77
C ARG A 80 23.10 6.11 -7.15
N GLU A 81 23.35 5.37 -8.22
CA GLU A 81 23.16 5.85 -9.58
C GLU A 81 21.72 6.22 -9.85
N LEU A 82 20.78 5.33 -9.50
CA LEU A 82 19.35 5.58 -9.64
C LEU A 82 18.90 6.86 -8.92
N MET A 83 19.35 7.05 -7.67
CA MET A 83 19.03 8.25 -6.90
C MET A 83 19.60 9.51 -7.56
N ASN A 84 20.87 9.50 -7.91
CA ASN A 84 21.53 10.65 -8.51
C ASN A 84 20.92 11.02 -9.86
N ASP A 85 20.59 10.04 -10.70
CA ASP A 85 19.93 10.27 -11.99
C ASP A 85 18.53 10.87 -11.79
N THR A 86 17.80 10.39 -10.77
CA THR A 86 16.47 10.91 -10.44
C THR A 86 16.56 12.35 -9.96
N LEU A 87 17.44 12.64 -9.00
CA LEU A 87 17.66 13.99 -8.47
C LEU A 87 18.13 14.96 -9.55
N ALA A 88 19.07 14.54 -10.42
CA ALA A 88 19.54 15.36 -11.53
C ALA A 88 18.42 15.67 -12.54
N SER A 89 17.53 14.71 -12.81
CA SER A 89 16.38 14.95 -13.70
C SER A 89 15.38 15.96 -13.14
N ASP A 90 15.37 16.13 -11.82
CA ASP A 90 14.55 17.11 -11.09
C ASP A 90 15.27 18.45 -10.86
N GLY A 91 16.46 18.61 -11.42
CA GLY A 91 17.25 19.85 -11.34
C GLY A 91 18.08 19.98 -10.06
N GLU A 92 18.25 18.92 -9.28
CA GLU A 92 19.13 18.90 -8.12
C GLU A 92 20.59 18.77 -8.57
N ASN A 93 21.45 19.65 -8.06
CA ASN A 93 22.88 19.63 -8.39
C ASN A 93 23.73 18.81 -7.40
N LYS A 94 23.14 18.36 -6.28
CA LYS A 94 23.86 17.57 -5.27
C LYS A 94 24.00 16.12 -5.74
N VAL A 95 25.24 15.65 -5.81
CA VAL A 95 25.55 14.24 -6.04
C VAL A 95 25.74 13.54 -4.70
N LEU A 96 24.92 12.54 -4.44
CA LEU A 96 24.96 11.75 -3.20
C LEU A 96 26.08 10.71 -3.24
N SER A 97 26.80 10.57 -2.14
CA SER A 97 27.74 9.48 -1.91
C SER A 97 27.00 8.18 -1.52
N ALA A 98 27.72 7.07 -1.47
CA ALA A 98 27.17 5.81 -0.95
C ALA A 98 26.69 5.95 0.50
N GLU A 99 27.45 6.65 1.35
CA GLU A 99 27.07 6.86 2.76
C GLU A 99 25.86 7.79 2.91
N ASP A 100 25.69 8.80 2.04
CA ASP A 100 24.45 9.60 2.02
C ASP A 100 23.23 8.72 1.72
N VAL A 101 23.36 7.76 0.79
CA VAL A 101 22.29 6.81 0.43
C VAL A 101 21.97 5.90 1.61
N LEU A 102 22.97 5.29 2.23
CA LEU A 102 22.78 4.41 3.39
C LEU A 102 22.14 5.18 4.56
N THR A 103 22.57 6.41 4.80
CA THR A 103 21.99 7.28 5.83
C THR A 103 20.53 7.59 5.54
N ALA A 104 20.20 7.92 4.29
CA ALA A 104 18.81 8.18 3.89
C ALA A 104 17.90 6.94 4.04
N ILE A 105 18.40 5.73 3.76
CA ILE A 105 17.65 4.48 4.04
C ILE A 105 17.43 4.32 5.55
N ASP A 106 18.50 4.51 6.34
CA ASP A 106 18.47 4.33 7.79
C ASP A 106 17.65 5.39 8.54
N SER A 107 17.30 6.51 7.89
CA SER A 107 16.32 7.48 8.43
C SER A 107 14.95 6.83 8.70
N GLY A 108 14.64 5.70 8.04
CA GLY A 108 13.42 4.92 8.23
C GLY A 108 13.33 4.08 9.51
N LYS A 109 14.32 4.13 10.39
CA LYS A 109 14.44 3.25 11.56
C LYS A 109 13.65 3.67 12.80
N SER A 110 12.80 4.69 12.72
CA SER A 110 11.94 5.06 13.85
C SER A 110 11.03 3.91 14.28
N GLU A 111 10.81 3.78 15.58
CA GLU A 111 9.87 2.81 16.11
C GLU A 111 8.41 3.30 16.05
N GLY A 112 8.17 4.56 15.71
CA GLY A 112 6.83 5.16 15.77
C GLY A 112 6.32 5.30 17.20
N GLY A 113 5.00 5.28 17.34
CA GLY A 113 4.38 5.30 18.67
C GLY A 113 3.20 6.27 18.79
N PRO A 114 2.69 6.44 20.03
CA PRO A 114 1.47 7.22 20.26
C PRO A 114 1.68 8.73 20.32
N LEU A 115 2.94 9.21 20.42
CA LEU A 115 3.25 10.61 20.65
C LEU A 115 4.00 11.21 19.47
N GLY A 116 3.66 12.46 19.14
CA GLY A 116 4.31 13.23 18.11
C GLY A 116 3.91 12.81 16.69
N ARG A 117 4.69 13.29 15.72
CA ARG A 117 4.46 13.03 14.28
C ARG A 117 5.43 12.01 13.74
N HIS A 118 4.91 11.04 13.01
CA HIS A 118 5.68 9.99 12.37
C HIS A 118 5.24 9.84 10.92
N TRP A 119 6.19 9.96 10.00
CA TRP A 119 6.00 9.49 8.64
C TRP A 119 6.06 7.97 8.61
N VAL A 120 5.26 7.35 7.77
CA VAL A 120 5.21 5.89 7.59
C VAL A 120 5.31 5.61 6.10
N LEU A 121 6.29 4.82 5.69
CA LEU A 121 6.60 4.56 4.29
C LEU A 121 6.71 3.06 4.01
N ASP A 122 5.96 2.59 3.03
CA ASP A 122 6.28 1.40 2.27
C ASP A 122 6.81 1.85 0.90
N PRO A 123 8.11 1.65 0.61
CA PRO A 123 8.72 2.14 -0.62
C PRO A 123 8.24 1.42 -1.87
N ILE A 124 7.96 0.12 -1.79
CA ILE A 124 7.38 -0.72 -2.86
C ILE A 124 6.47 -1.77 -2.22
N ASP A 125 5.31 -1.38 -1.77
CA ASP A 125 4.31 -2.35 -1.30
C ASP A 125 3.92 -3.29 -2.44
N GLY A 126 4.08 -4.59 -2.17
CA GLY A 126 3.87 -5.63 -3.16
C GLY A 126 5.10 -5.90 -4.03
N THR A 127 6.30 -6.01 -3.46
CA THR A 127 7.57 -6.27 -4.17
C THR A 127 7.48 -7.49 -5.11
N LYS A 128 6.79 -8.57 -4.72
CA LYS A 128 6.55 -9.71 -5.63
C LYS A 128 5.73 -9.33 -6.86
N GLY A 129 4.69 -8.51 -6.68
CA GLY A 129 3.90 -7.96 -7.78
C GLY A 129 4.75 -7.06 -8.67
N PHE A 130 5.58 -6.20 -8.06
CA PHE A 130 6.52 -5.34 -8.77
C PHE A 130 7.47 -6.14 -9.66
N VAL A 131 8.12 -7.18 -9.14
CA VAL A 131 9.03 -8.06 -9.91
C VAL A 131 8.32 -8.77 -11.07
N ARG A 132 7.05 -9.15 -10.90
CA ARG A 132 6.23 -9.77 -11.95
C ARG A 132 5.67 -8.78 -12.98
N GLY A 133 5.86 -7.47 -12.80
CA GLY A 133 5.22 -6.44 -13.62
C GLY A 133 3.74 -6.25 -13.34
N HIS A 134 3.23 -6.74 -12.20
CA HIS A 134 1.86 -6.61 -11.72
C HIS A 134 1.65 -5.33 -10.90
N GLN A 135 0.58 -5.28 -10.11
CA GLN A 135 0.27 -4.15 -9.23
C GLN A 135 1.28 -4.03 -8.09
N TYR A 136 1.66 -2.81 -7.79
CA TYR A 136 2.43 -2.40 -6.63
C TYR A 136 2.06 -0.97 -6.26
N ALA A 137 2.43 -0.53 -5.07
CA ALA A 137 2.21 0.83 -4.64
C ALA A 137 3.42 1.40 -3.90
N ILE A 138 3.60 2.72 -3.98
CA ILE A 138 4.43 3.47 -3.03
C ILE A 138 3.45 4.10 -2.06
N ALA A 139 3.59 3.78 -0.80
CA ALA A 139 2.62 4.18 0.22
C ALA A 139 3.29 5.06 1.28
N LEU A 140 2.86 6.32 1.37
CA LEU A 140 3.35 7.28 2.35
C LEU A 140 2.20 7.80 3.20
N ALA A 141 2.33 7.75 4.51
CA ALA A 141 1.36 8.31 5.45
C ALA A 141 2.03 9.23 6.47
N LEU A 142 1.25 10.12 7.06
CA LEU A 142 1.62 10.89 8.24
C LEU A 142 0.69 10.51 9.39
N LEU A 143 1.31 10.12 10.50
CA LEU A 143 0.64 9.95 11.79
C LEU A 143 0.86 11.19 12.64
N ASP A 144 -0.17 11.63 13.34
CA ASP A 144 -0.12 12.67 14.37
C ASP A 144 -0.78 12.11 15.63
N GLU A 145 -0.03 12.02 16.73
CA GLU A 145 -0.48 11.42 17.99
C GLU A 145 -1.11 10.01 17.77
N GLY A 146 -0.42 9.18 16.98
CA GLY A 146 -0.83 7.80 16.67
C GLY A 146 -2.02 7.66 15.71
N LYS A 147 -2.54 8.75 15.13
CA LYS A 147 -3.65 8.75 14.17
C LYS A 147 -3.14 9.07 12.78
N VAL A 148 -3.58 8.33 11.78
CA VAL A 148 -3.27 8.65 10.39
C VAL A 148 -4.04 9.89 9.97
N VAL A 149 -3.32 10.96 9.59
CA VAL A 149 -3.91 12.26 9.22
C VAL A 149 -3.74 12.62 7.74
N LEU A 150 -2.78 11.98 7.06
CA LEU A 150 -2.53 12.13 5.63
C LEU A 150 -2.09 10.79 5.05
N GLY A 151 -2.49 10.50 3.82
CA GLY A 151 -2.05 9.34 3.07
C GLY A 151 -1.89 9.64 1.59
N VAL A 152 -0.89 9.04 0.98
CA VAL A 152 -0.59 9.11 -0.44
C VAL A 152 -0.28 7.71 -0.95
N LEU A 153 -0.94 7.29 -2.03
CA LEU A 153 -0.68 6.03 -2.72
C LEU A 153 -0.33 6.32 -4.18
N GLY A 154 0.91 6.07 -4.55
CA GLY A 154 1.32 6.00 -5.94
C GLY A 154 1.14 4.59 -6.46
N CYS A 155 0.21 4.37 -7.41
CA CYS A 155 -0.10 3.07 -8.01
C CYS A 155 0.26 3.07 -9.51
N PRO A 156 1.53 2.84 -9.88
CA PRO A 156 2.01 3.08 -11.25
C PRO A 156 1.42 2.15 -12.31
N ASN A 157 1.01 0.94 -11.93
CA ASN A 157 0.43 -0.03 -12.85
C ASN A 157 -1.11 -0.08 -12.79
N LEU A 158 -1.75 0.69 -11.89
CA LEU A 158 -3.21 0.72 -11.80
C LEU A 158 -3.78 1.52 -12.99
N PRO A 159 -4.71 0.93 -13.79
CA PRO A 159 -5.37 1.65 -14.86
C PRO A 159 -6.11 2.89 -14.37
N LEU A 160 -6.10 3.99 -15.14
CA LEU A 160 -6.91 5.17 -14.85
C LEU A 160 -8.41 4.88 -14.96
N ALA A 161 -8.78 4.02 -15.91
CA ALA A 161 -10.14 3.51 -16.00
C ALA A 161 -10.41 2.49 -14.87
N SER A 162 -11.69 2.37 -14.49
CA SER A 162 -12.12 1.38 -13.51
C SER A 162 -11.80 -0.04 -13.97
N ILE A 163 -11.24 -0.85 -13.06
CA ILE A 163 -10.99 -2.28 -13.29
C ILE A 163 -12.26 -3.14 -13.09
N ALA A 164 -13.35 -2.56 -12.59
CA ALA A 164 -14.65 -3.23 -12.49
C ALA A 164 -15.33 -3.41 -13.85
N ASN A 165 -14.98 -2.58 -14.84
CA ASN A 165 -15.56 -2.61 -16.18
C ASN A 165 -14.72 -3.50 -17.09
N THR A 166 -15.21 -4.70 -17.37
CA THR A 166 -14.54 -5.69 -18.24
C THR A 166 -14.62 -5.40 -19.74
N ASP A 167 -15.31 -4.35 -20.16
CA ASP A 167 -15.41 -3.94 -21.55
C ASP A 167 -14.10 -3.33 -22.04
N GLN A 168 -13.17 -4.23 -22.42
CA GLN A 168 -11.83 -3.90 -22.96
C GLN A 168 -11.84 -3.31 -24.39
N SER A 169 -12.94 -2.80 -24.89
CA SER A 169 -13.05 -2.37 -26.29
C SER A 169 -12.65 -0.92 -26.57
N SER A 170 -12.25 -0.14 -25.61
CA SER A 170 -11.87 1.26 -25.85
C SER A 170 -10.47 1.59 -25.36
N SER A 171 -9.58 1.73 -26.34
CA SER A 171 -8.51 2.73 -26.48
C SER A 171 -7.69 3.08 -25.24
N GLN A 172 -6.39 2.79 -25.35
CA GLN A 172 -5.32 3.36 -24.54
C GLN A 172 -5.42 3.04 -23.04
N ASN A 173 -4.82 1.93 -22.66
CA ASN A 173 -4.57 1.53 -21.28
C ASN A 173 -3.62 2.53 -20.59
N GLN A 174 -4.10 3.75 -20.35
CA GLN A 174 -3.38 4.67 -19.49
C GLN A 174 -3.36 4.09 -18.08
N VAL A 175 -2.16 3.86 -17.57
CA VAL A 175 -1.93 3.34 -16.22
C VAL A 175 -1.15 4.37 -15.41
N GLY A 176 -1.34 4.35 -14.11
CA GLY A 176 -0.67 5.23 -13.18
C GLY A 176 -1.62 6.17 -12.49
N CYS A 177 -2.04 5.77 -11.29
CA CYS A 177 -2.90 6.54 -10.41
C CYS A 177 -2.12 7.04 -9.21
N LEU A 178 -2.35 8.29 -8.82
CA LEU A 178 -1.99 8.84 -7.53
C LEU A 178 -3.27 9.11 -6.76
N PHE A 179 -3.41 8.46 -5.60
CA PHE A 179 -4.47 8.76 -4.65
C PHE A 179 -3.88 9.51 -3.45
N TYR A 180 -4.63 10.47 -2.94
CA TYR A 180 -4.25 11.16 -1.71
C TYR A 180 -5.47 11.59 -0.91
N ALA A 181 -5.30 11.61 0.39
CA ALA A 181 -6.33 12.02 1.34
C ALA A 181 -5.71 12.74 2.52
N THR A 182 -6.43 13.71 3.06
CA THR A 182 -6.15 14.34 4.35
C THR A 182 -7.42 14.25 5.18
N ILE A 183 -7.29 14.00 6.46
CA ILE A 183 -8.43 13.84 7.37
C ILE A 183 -9.44 14.98 7.22
N GLY A 184 -10.72 14.63 7.00
CA GLY A 184 -11.82 15.57 6.80
C GLY A 184 -11.87 16.27 5.44
N SER A 185 -10.98 15.94 4.48
CA SER A 185 -10.92 16.61 3.17
C SER A 185 -11.40 15.75 2.00
N GLY A 186 -11.70 14.48 2.26
CA GLY A 186 -12.02 13.50 1.23
C GLY A 186 -10.80 12.96 0.50
N THR A 187 -11.04 12.05 -0.44
CA THR A 187 -10.00 11.40 -1.25
C THR A 187 -10.02 11.90 -2.68
N TYR A 188 -8.84 12.14 -3.20
CA TYR A 188 -8.63 12.58 -4.57
C TYR A 188 -7.76 11.61 -5.35
N MET A 189 -8.03 11.49 -6.63
CA MET A 189 -7.24 10.73 -7.59
C MET A 189 -6.79 11.62 -8.74
N GLN A 190 -5.56 11.43 -9.21
CA GLN A 190 -5.05 12.02 -10.44
C GLN A 190 -4.13 11.04 -11.19
N SER A 191 -3.83 11.36 -12.46
CA SER A 191 -2.87 10.58 -13.25
C SER A 191 -1.43 10.81 -12.76
N LEU A 192 -0.64 9.74 -12.74
CA LEU A 192 0.82 9.80 -12.58
C LEU A 192 1.54 10.23 -13.86
N ASP A 193 0.91 10.22 -15.02
CA ASP A 193 1.52 10.68 -16.27
C ASP A 193 1.40 12.20 -16.41
N GLY A 194 2.42 12.91 -15.93
CA GLY A 194 2.61 14.35 -16.17
C GLY A 194 3.14 14.70 -17.56
N SER A 195 2.96 13.85 -18.58
CA SER A 195 3.59 13.96 -19.89
C SER A 195 3.11 15.14 -20.77
N SER A 196 2.12 15.90 -20.34
CA SER A 196 1.80 17.14 -21.01
C SER A 196 2.37 18.33 -20.21
N HIS A 197 3.52 18.80 -20.59
CA HIS A 197 4.24 19.99 -20.07
C HIS A 197 3.40 21.30 -20.01
N LYS A 198 2.09 21.25 -20.16
CA LYS A 198 1.23 22.44 -20.25
C LYS A 198 0.08 22.52 -19.25
N LYS A 199 -0.27 21.45 -18.52
CA LYS A 199 -1.30 21.53 -17.46
C LYS A 199 -1.02 20.50 -16.38
N SER A 200 -1.04 20.90 -15.11
CA SER A 200 -1.08 19.96 -13.99
C SER A 200 -2.23 18.96 -14.16
N PRO A 201 -2.03 17.65 -13.85
CA PRO A 201 -3.12 16.69 -13.93
C PRO A 201 -4.29 17.15 -13.06
N VAL A 202 -5.50 17.05 -13.60
CA VAL A 202 -6.71 17.43 -12.85
C VAL A 202 -6.99 16.33 -11.83
N ALA A 203 -7.00 16.72 -10.56
CA ALA A 203 -7.43 15.84 -9.49
C ALA A 203 -8.96 15.74 -9.46
N ILE A 204 -9.48 14.53 -9.34
CA ILE A 204 -10.91 14.26 -9.15
C ILE A 204 -11.15 13.69 -7.77
N GLN A 205 -12.22 14.13 -7.12
CA GLN A 205 -12.66 13.51 -5.88
C GLN A 205 -13.27 12.15 -6.19
N VAL A 206 -12.93 11.14 -5.38
CA VAL A 206 -13.40 9.76 -5.56
C VAL A 206 -14.15 9.28 -4.33
N HIS A 207 -15.05 8.33 -4.54
CA HIS A 207 -15.89 7.74 -3.50
C HIS A 207 -15.95 6.23 -3.66
N VAL A 208 -16.08 5.53 -2.54
CA VAL A 208 -16.31 4.08 -2.53
C VAL A 208 -17.62 3.71 -3.21
N SER A 209 -17.74 2.45 -3.61
CA SER A 209 -18.97 1.92 -4.20
C SER A 209 -20.18 2.14 -3.27
N ALA A 210 -21.27 2.61 -3.84
CA ALA A 210 -22.55 2.81 -3.16
C ALA A 210 -23.43 1.56 -3.10
N ILE A 211 -22.92 0.37 -3.46
CA ILE A 211 -23.66 -0.90 -3.43
C ILE A 211 -24.12 -1.19 -2.00
N GLU A 212 -25.41 -1.46 -1.85
CA GLU A 212 -26.04 -1.82 -0.58
C GLU A 212 -26.43 -3.32 -0.51
N ASN A 213 -26.60 -3.96 -1.67
CA ASN A 213 -26.90 -5.38 -1.76
C ASN A 213 -25.60 -6.21 -1.85
N PRO A 214 -25.28 -7.03 -0.84
CA PRO A 214 -24.01 -7.80 -0.87
C PRO A 214 -23.93 -8.77 -2.07
N ALA A 215 -25.04 -9.23 -2.63
CA ALA A 215 -25.04 -10.13 -3.79
C ALA A 215 -24.48 -9.47 -5.08
N GLU A 216 -24.44 -8.15 -5.13
CA GLU A 216 -23.89 -7.33 -6.22
C GLU A 216 -22.46 -6.90 -5.93
N ALA A 217 -21.95 -7.16 -4.72
CA ALA A 217 -20.61 -6.77 -4.30
C ALA A 217 -19.54 -7.59 -5.00
N SER A 218 -18.37 -6.99 -5.18
CA SER A 218 -17.12 -7.66 -5.55
C SER A 218 -16.13 -7.60 -4.39
N PHE A 219 -15.32 -8.66 -4.26
CA PHE A 219 -14.29 -8.77 -3.25
C PHE A 219 -12.93 -8.47 -3.84
N PHE A 220 -12.15 -7.66 -3.14
CA PHE A 220 -10.72 -7.58 -3.32
C PHE A 220 -10.00 -8.41 -2.26
N GLU A 221 -9.05 -9.20 -2.70
CA GLU A 221 -8.16 -9.97 -1.83
C GLU A 221 -6.73 -9.96 -2.36
N SER A 222 -5.77 -10.37 -1.52
CA SER A 222 -4.38 -10.42 -1.95
C SER A 222 -4.18 -11.54 -2.96
N PHE A 223 -3.28 -11.32 -3.92
CA PHE A 223 -2.84 -12.34 -4.85
C PHE A 223 -2.01 -13.42 -4.11
N GLU A 224 -1.18 -12.99 -3.16
CA GLU A 224 -0.34 -13.87 -2.37
C GLU A 224 -1.15 -14.63 -1.31
N ALA A 225 -1.09 -15.96 -1.36
CA ALA A 225 -1.78 -16.84 -0.41
C ALA A 225 -1.33 -16.65 1.05
N ALA A 226 -0.11 -16.14 1.27
CA ALA A 226 0.39 -15.85 2.62
C ALA A 226 -0.42 -14.77 3.35
N HIS A 227 -1.09 -13.89 2.60
CA HIS A 227 -1.84 -12.75 3.13
C HIS A 227 -3.35 -12.95 3.12
N THR A 228 -3.84 -14.11 2.66
CA THR A 228 -5.28 -14.37 2.56
C THR A 228 -5.59 -15.84 2.78
N THR A 229 -6.49 -16.11 3.72
CA THR A 229 -7.07 -17.43 3.91
C THR A 229 -8.26 -17.56 2.95
N PHE A 230 -8.02 -18.05 1.73
CA PHE A 230 -9.03 -18.13 0.65
C PHE A 230 -10.30 -18.91 1.03
N SER A 231 -10.17 -19.96 1.83
CA SER A 231 -11.33 -20.72 2.31
C SER A 231 -12.25 -19.89 3.20
N LEU A 232 -11.67 -19.03 4.04
CA LEU A 232 -12.43 -18.12 4.89
C LEU A 232 -13.13 -17.04 4.06
N SER A 233 -12.39 -16.40 3.13
CA SER A 233 -12.98 -15.42 2.20
C SER A 233 -14.12 -16.03 1.39
N GLY A 234 -13.98 -17.27 0.90
CA GLY A 234 -15.02 -18.00 0.20
C GLY A 234 -16.26 -18.29 1.05
N SER A 235 -16.06 -18.67 2.32
CA SER A 235 -17.18 -18.86 3.28
C SER A 235 -17.95 -17.56 3.50
N ILE A 236 -17.23 -16.44 3.71
CA ILE A 236 -17.82 -15.11 3.89
C ILE A 236 -18.62 -14.71 2.65
N ALA A 237 -18.03 -14.86 1.44
CA ALA A 237 -18.70 -14.56 0.19
C ALA A 237 -20.00 -15.36 0.00
N THR A 238 -19.97 -16.65 0.34
CA THR A 238 -21.16 -17.53 0.30
C THR A 238 -22.24 -17.06 1.25
N LYS A 239 -21.89 -16.71 2.50
CA LYS A 239 -22.86 -16.21 3.50
C LYS A 239 -23.50 -14.88 3.08
N LEU A 240 -22.78 -14.04 2.38
CA LEU A 240 -23.28 -12.78 1.83
C LEU A 240 -24.03 -12.93 0.51
N GLY A 241 -24.00 -14.12 -0.11
CA GLY A 241 -24.61 -14.36 -1.41
C GLY A 241 -23.89 -13.66 -2.57
N VAL A 242 -22.61 -13.32 -2.40
CA VAL A 242 -21.79 -12.70 -3.45
C VAL A 242 -21.58 -13.68 -4.60
N LYS A 243 -21.86 -13.23 -5.81
CA LYS A 243 -21.78 -14.04 -7.05
C LYS A 243 -20.53 -13.76 -7.88
N ALA A 244 -20.00 -12.54 -7.77
CA ALA A 244 -18.81 -12.16 -8.52
C ALA A 244 -17.57 -12.90 -7.99
N PRO A 245 -16.67 -13.36 -8.87
CA PRO A 245 -15.41 -13.92 -8.44
C PRO A 245 -14.56 -12.83 -7.74
N PRO A 246 -13.69 -13.22 -6.80
CA PRO A 246 -12.79 -12.25 -6.15
C PRO A 246 -11.78 -11.67 -7.15
N VAL A 247 -11.52 -10.39 -7.02
CA VAL A 247 -10.47 -9.67 -7.75
C VAL A 247 -9.20 -9.73 -6.93
N ARG A 248 -8.17 -10.37 -7.48
CA ARG A 248 -6.86 -10.53 -6.81
C ARG A 248 -5.87 -9.53 -7.36
N ILE A 249 -5.45 -8.62 -6.52
CA ILE A 249 -4.39 -7.66 -6.83
C ILE A 249 -3.42 -7.53 -5.66
N ASP A 250 -2.15 -7.24 -5.96
CA ASP A 250 -1.13 -7.02 -4.95
C ASP A 250 -1.24 -5.61 -4.36
N SER A 251 -0.62 -5.39 -3.23
CA SER A 251 -0.34 -4.09 -2.61
C SER A 251 -1.55 -3.28 -2.12
N GLN A 252 -1.25 -2.11 -1.57
CA GLN A 252 -2.22 -1.07 -1.22
C GLN A 252 -2.93 -0.46 -2.45
N ALA A 253 -2.57 -0.84 -3.68
CA ALA A 253 -3.38 -0.53 -4.85
C ALA A 253 -4.84 -1.00 -4.70
N LYS A 254 -5.10 -2.02 -3.87
CA LYS A 254 -6.45 -2.44 -3.46
C LYS A 254 -7.24 -1.33 -2.78
N TYR A 255 -6.62 -0.61 -1.85
CA TYR A 255 -7.26 0.51 -1.16
C TYR A 255 -7.56 1.66 -2.14
N GLY A 256 -6.61 1.95 -3.06
CA GLY A 256 -6.81 2.93 -4.11
C GLY A 256 -7.97 2.56 -5.03
N ALA A 257 -8.03 1.31 -5.51
CA ALA A 257 -9.11 0.81 -6.34
C ALA A 257 -10.47 0.82 -5.60
N LEU A 258 -10.49 0.44 -4.31
CA LEU A 258 -11.69 0.54 -3.49
C LEU A 258 -12.17 1.99 -3.32
N SER A 259 -11.25 2.91 -3.08
CA SER A 259 -11.59 4.33 -2.83
C SER A 259 -12.30 5.00 -4.00
N ARG A 260 -12.11 4.51 -5.23
CA ARG A 260 -12.80 5.00 -6.44
C ARG A 260 -13.97 4.12 -6.90
N GLY A 261 -14.37 3.12 -6.06
CA GLY A 261 -15.54 2.29 -6.31
C GLY A 261 -15.35 1.11 -7.26
N ASP A 262 -14.12 0.68 -7.56
CA ASP A 262 -13.83 -0.47 -8.41
C ASP A 262 -14.23 -1.81 -7.78
N GLY A 263 -14.39 -1.84 -6.47
CA GLY A 263 -14.90 -2.97 -5.70
C GLY A 263 -15.65 -2.48 -4.47
N ALA A 264 -16.31 -3.41 -3.77
CA ALA A 264 -17.15 -3.08 -2.63
C ALA A 264 -16.58 -3.55 -1.30
N ILE A 265 -15.79 -4.62 -1.29
CA ILE A 265 -15.30 -5.28 -0.08
C ILE A 265 -13.81 -5.63 -0.26
N TYR A 266 -13.00 -5.38 0.76
CA TYR A 266 -11.65 -5.90 0.87
C TYR A 266 -11.50 -6.73 2.14
N LEU A 267 -10.93 -7.92 1.99
CA LEU A 267 -10.65 -8.86 3.06
C LEU A 267 -9.16 -9.19 3.11
N ARG A 268 -8.59 -9.14 4.31
CA ARG A 268 -7.22 -9.58 4.58
C ARG A 268 -7.18 -10.42 5.86
N PHE A 269 -6.97 -11.72 5.70
CA PHE A 269 -6.87 -12.68 6.79
C PHE A 269 -5.52 -13.40 6.70
N PRO A 270 -4.46 -12.83 7.29
CA PRO A 270 -3.13 -13.42 7.23
C PRO A 270 -3.07 -14.75 7.98
N HIS A 271 -2.05 -15.55 7.68
CA HIS A 271 -1.78 -16.77 8.42
C HIS A 271 -1.47 -16.50 9.89
N LYS A 272 -1.82 -17.46 10.75
CA LYS A 272 -1.56 -17.38 12.18
C LYS A 272 -0.08 -17.11 12.46
N GLY A 273 0.20 -16.10 13.27
CA GLY A 273 1.55 -15.68 13.66
C GLY A 273 2.16 -14.60 12.75
N TYR A 274 1.52 -14.24 11.65
CA TYR A 274 1.93 -13.06 10.89
C TYR A 274 1.48 -11.79 11.63
N ARG A 275 2.38 -10.83 11.77
CA ARG A 275 2.07 -9.52 12.35
C ARG A 275 2.04 -8.49 11.24
N GLU A 276 0.89 -7.86 11.08
CA GLU A 276 0.70 -6.79 10.11
C GLU A 276 1.58 -5.58 10.45
N LYS A 277 2.18 -4.99 9.44
CA LYS A 277 3.01 -3.80 9.58
C LYS A 277 2.17 -2.55 9.32
N ILE A 278 2.48 -1.45 10.02
CA ILE A 278 1.72 -0.20 9.82
C ILE A 278 1.90 0.38 8.42
N TRP A 279 3.05 0.20 7.80
CA TRP A 279 3.31 0.70 6.44
C TRP A 279 2.52 -0.02 5.36
N ASP A 280 2.12 -1.28 5.56
CA ASP A 280 1.22 -2.04 4.65
C ASP A 280 -0.21 -1.47 4.61
N HIS A 281 -0.58 -0.57 5.53
CA HIS A 281 -1.97 -0.18 5.73
C HIS A 281 -2.23 1.31 5.95
N ALA A 282 -1.32 2.06 6.57
CA ALA A 282 -1.60 3.42 7.04
C ALA A 282 -2.12 4.34 5.93
N ALA A 283 -1.40 4.41 4.81
CA ALA A 283 -1.78 5.25 3.67
C ALA A 283 -3.11 4.80 3.05
N GLY A 284 -3.26 3.49 2.84
CA GLY A 284 -4.47 2.91 2.26
C GLY A 284 -5.70 3.13 3.13
N CYS A 285 -5.56 3.00 4.44
CA CYS A 285 -6.67 3.18 5.38
C CYS A 285 -7.26 4.59 5.30
N ILE A 286 -6.46 5.65 5.35
CA ILE A 286 -7.01 7.01 5.26
C ILE A 286 -7.56 7.28 3.86
N VAL A 287 -6.89 6.82 2.79
CA VAL A 287 -7.37 6.98 1.41
C VAL A 287 -8.76 6.36 1.24
N VAL A 288 -9.00 5.17 1.76
CA VAL A 288 -10.31 4.53 1.60
C VAL A 288 -11.35 5.09 2.58
N THR A 289 -10.95 5.48 3.80
CA THR A 289 -11.85 6.03 4.81
C THR A 289 -12.38 7.40 4.39
N GLU A 290 -11.52 8.29 3.90
CA GLU A 290 -11.90 9.61 3.39
C GLU A 290 -12.72 9.54 2.10
N ALA A 291 -12.69 8.40 1.38
CA ALA A 291 -13.60 8.10 0.28
C ALA A 291 -14.97 7.56 0.73
N GLY A 292 -15.19 7.37 2.03
CA GLY A 292 -16.47 6.94 2.62
C GLY A 292 -16.55 5.48 3.05
N ALA A 293 -15.43 4.74 3.09
CA ALA A 293 -15.41 3.39 3.64
C ALA A 293 -15.32 3.38 5.18
N VAL A 294 -15.62 2.21 5.73
CA VAL A 294 -15.30 1.81 7.10
C VAL A 294 -14.18 0.77 7.04
N VAL A 295 -13.13 0.98 7.83
CA VAL A 295 -12.02 0.05 8.04
C VAL A 295 -12.06 -0.43 9.47
N SER A 296 -12.03 -1.75 9.68
CA SER A 296 -11.95 -2.34 11.02
C SER A 296 -11.19 -3.66 11.00
N ASP A 297 -10.85 -4.15 12.19
CA ASP A 297 -10.47 -5.55 12.36
C ASP A 297 -11.71 -6.47 12.23
N ALA A 298 -11.51 -7.78 12.27
CA ALA A 298 -12.59 -8.76 12.20
C ALA A 298 -13.50 -8.78 13.44
N ALA A 299 -13.13 -8.11 14.53
CA ALA A 299 -13.99 -7.89 15.70
C ALA A 299 -14.84 -6.61 15.57
N GLY A 300 -14.62 -5.81 14.54
CA GLY A 300 -15.29 -4.52 14.32
C GLY A 300 -14.63 -3.33 15.02
N LYS A 301 -13.41 -3.47 15.52
CA LYS A 301 -12.66 -2.39 16.16
C LYS A 301 -11.85 -1.60 15.13
N PRO A 302 -11.71 -0.28 15.29
CA PRO A 302 -10.78 0.50 14.47
C PRO A 302 -9.34 -0.02 14.59
N LEU A 303 -8.55 0.11 13.51
CA LEU A 303 -7.14 -0.21 13.54
C LEU A 303 -6.38 0.82 14.41
N ASP A 304 -5.46 0.34 15.23
CA ASP A 304 -4.66 1.17 16.14
C ASP A 304 -3.22 1.32 15.62
N PHE A 305 -2.90 2.45 15.04
CA PHE A 305 -1.58 2.78 14.51
C PHE A 305 -0.62 3.35 15.57
N SER A 306 -1.05 3.49 16.82
CA SER A 306 -0.26 4.07 17.91
C SER A 306 0.72 3.08 18.57
N LYS A 307 0.72 1.81 18.16
CA LYS A 307 1.50 0.73 18.80
C LYS A 307 2.92 0.56 18.25
N GLY A 308 3.41 1.51 17.46
CA GLY A 308 4.72 1.39 16.80
C GLY A 308 4.59 0.70 15.44
N LYS A 309 5.59 -0.09 15.05
CA LYS A 309 5.71 -0.69 13.71
C LYS A 309 4.64 -1.71 13.34
N PHE A 310 3.88 -2.23 14.30
CA PHE A 310 2.97 -3.35 14.08
C PHE A 310 1.54 -3.00 14.46
N LEU A 311 0.61 -3.53 13.67
CA LEU A 311 -0.80 -3.61 14.07
C LEU A 311 -1.00 -4.88 14.90
N ASP A 312 -1.44 -4.73 16.14
CA ASP A 312 -1.77 -5.86 17.02
C ASP A 312 -3.19 -6.33 16.70
N LEU A 313 -3.33 -7.07 15.61
CA LEU A 313 -4.59 -7.64 15.17
C LEU A 313 -4.67 -9.11 15.54
N ASP A 314 -5.69 -9.50 16.27
CA ASP A 314 -5.96 -10.92 16.55
C ASP A 314 -6.47 -11.67 15.31
N THR A 315 -7.16 -10.95 14.44
CA THR A 315 -7.81 -11.47 13.23
C THR A 315 -7.89 -10.36 12.21
N GLY A 316 -7.72 -10.66 10.97
CA GLY A 316 -7.67 -9.84 9.76
C GLY A 316 -8.32 -8.46 9.72
N ILE A 317 -8.20 -7.83 8.57
CA ILE A 317 -8.74 -6.48 8.28
C ILE A 317 -9.91 -6.62 7.32
N ILE A 318 -10.98 -5.88 7.56
CA ILE A 318 -12.15 -5.79 6.71
C ILE A 318 -12.42 -4.33 6.33
N VAL A 319 -12.74 -4.13 5.06
CA VAL A 319 -13.03 -2.79 4.51
C VAL A 319 -14.25 -2.87 3.60
N THR A 320 -15.21 -1.99 3.82
CA THR A 320 -16.37 -1.82 2.93
C THR A 320 -17.06 -0.48 3.21
N ASN A 321 -18.13 -0.16 2.48
CA ASN A 321 -18.95 1.02 2.76
C ASN A 321 -19.78 0.85 4.04
N GLN A 322 -20.33 1.95 4.55
CA GLN A 322 -21.09 1.97 5.82
C GLN A 322 -22.34 1.07 5.78
N LYS A 323 -22.98 0.90 4.61
CA LYS A 323 -24.21 0.11 4.46
C LYS A 323 -23.97 -1.38 4.51
N LEU A 324 -22.87 -1.84 3.90
CA LEU A 324 -22.49 -3.25 3.88
C LEU A 324 -21.79 -3.70 5.18
N MET A 325 -21.16 -2.79 5.93
CA MET A 325 -20.32 -3.15 7.09
C MET A 325 -21.04 -4.03 8.12
N PRO A 326 -22.30 -3.77 8.55
CA PRO A 326 -22.96 -4.63 9.53
C PRO A 326 -23.15 -6.07 9.04
N LEU A 327 -23.50 -6.24 7.76
CA LEU A 327 -23.69 -7.57 7.15
C LEU A 327 -22.35 -8.30 6.99
N LEU A 328 -21.33 -7.59 6.52
CA LEU A 328 -19.98 -8.13 6.35
C LEU A 328 -19.42 -8.58 7.70
N LEU A 329 -19.47 -7.74 8.73
CA LEU A 329 -18.95 -8.05 10.05
C LEU A 329 -19.62 -9.30 10.63
N LYS A 330 -20.95 -9.41 10.48
CA LYS A 330 -21.69 -10.60 10.90
C LYS A 330 -21.19 -11.85 10.17
N ALA A 331 -21.10 -11.81 8.84
CA ALA A 331 -20.64 -12.94 8.03
C ALA A 331 -19.20 -13.37 8.38
N VAL A 332 -18.31 -12.40 8.65
CA VAL A 332 -16.93 -12.63 9.11
C VAL A 332 -16.93 -13.36 10.45
N GLN A 333 -17.64 -12.84 11.44
CA GLN A 333 -17.68 -13.43 12.78
C GLN A 333 -18.31 -14.82 12.79
N ASP A 334 -19.36 -15.05 12.00
CA ASP A 334 -19.98 -16.36 11.84
C ASP A 334 -18.98 -17.35 11.20
N SER A 335 -18.26 -16.95 10.15
CA SER A 335 -17.27 -17.80 9.48
C SER A 335 -16.06 -18.13 10.36
N LEU A 336 -15.59 -17.18 11.16
CA LEU A 336 -14.51 -17.40 12.12
C LEU A 336 -14.92 -18.38 13.23
N ARG A 337 -16.13 -18.28 13.75
CA ARG A 337 -16.66 -19.21 14.75
C ARG A 337 -16.75 -20.64 14.21
N GLU A 338 -17.25 -20.81 13.00
CA GLU A 338 -17.32 -22.11 12.33
C GLU A 338 -15.94 -22.72 12.10
N ALA A 339 -14.96 -21.91 11.64
CA ALA A 339 -13.59 -22.36 11.42
C ALA A 339 -12.87 -22.76 12.72
N SER A 340 -13.30 -22.22 13.87
CA SER A 340 -12.74 -22.52 15.20
C SER A 340 -13.43 -23.70 15.89
N SER A 341 -14.58 -24.16 15.39
CA SER A 341 -15.31 -25.29 15.95
C SER A 341 -14.65 -26.60 15.51
N PRO A 342 -14.44 -27.58 16.42
CA PRO A 342 -13.94 -28.87 16.03
C PRO A 342 -14.92 -29.51 15.02
N PRO A 343 -14.42 -30.26 14.02
CA PRO A 343 -15.30 -30.98 13.10
C PRO A 343 -16.25 -31.88 13.90
N THR A 344 -17.55 -31.63 13.76
CA THR A 344 -18.57 -32.53 14.28
C THR A 344 -18.45 -33.82 13.47
N GLY A 345 -17.61 -34.73 13.97
CA GLY A 345 -17.50 -36.08 13.41
C GLY A 345 -18.85 -36.79 13.52
N PRO A 346 -19.19 -37.66 12.57
CA PRO A 346 -20.36 -38.50 12.73
C PRO A 346 -20.17 -39.34 14.00
N SER A 347 -21.11 -39.21 14.96
CA SER A 347 -21.22 -40.14 16.07
C SER A 347 -21.49 -41.52 15.47
N LEU A 348 -20.52 -42.44 15.67
CA LEU A 348 -20.65 -43.86 15.37
C LEU A 348 -21.78 -44.48 16.15
#